data_ac975ae5314131a68ef21e633d0ed4e2
#
_entry.id   ac975ae5314131a68ef21e633d0ed4e2
#
_cell.length_a   1.000
_cell.length_b   1.000
_cell.length_c   1.000
_cell.angle_alpha   90.00
_cell.angle_beta   90.00
_cell.angle_gamma   90.00
#
_symmetry.space_group_name_H-M   'P 1'
#
loop_
_entity.id
_entity.type
_entity.pdbx_description
1 polymer ?
#
loop_
_entity_poly.entity_id
_entity_poly.type
_entity_poly.pdbx_seq_one_letter_code
_entity_poly.pdbx_strand_id
1 'polypeptide(L)'
;MKKAAGILLLVLLVAAFALPGSADMNKYSTVFMDTFDTVISLIGYAENQETFDARAAETHAMYLHLHKLFDTYNSYADEGITSVCDVNRQAAV
;
A
#
# COMPACT_ATOMS: atom_id res chain seq x y z
N MET A 1 19.14 -34.52 4.67
CA MET A 1 19.88 -33.35 4.27
C MET A 1 18.98 -32.23 3.74
N LYS A 2 18.05 -32.53 2.85
CA LYS A 2 17.13 -31.48 2.32
C LYS A 2 16.23 -30.85 3.40
N LYS A 3 15.82 -31.63 4.39
CA LYS A 3 14.99 -31.15 5.48
C LYS A 3 15.75 -30.21 6.42
N ALA A 4 17.03 -30.49 6.65
CA ALA A 4 17.85 -29.63 7.50
C ALA A 4 18.12 -28.26 6.88
N ALA A 5 18.32 -28.22 5.55
CA ALA A 5 18.51 -26.98 4.83
C ALA A 5 17.25 -26.09 4.85
N GLY A 6 16.07 -26.70 4.73
CA GLY A 6 14.81 -25.99 4.79
C GLY A 6 14.54 -25.40 6.17
N ILE A 7 14.85 -26.14 7.23
CA ILE A 7 14.72 -25.67 8.61
C ILE A 7 15.69 -24.52 8.89
N LEU A 8 16.91 -24.63 8.42
CA LEU A 8 17.92 -23.59 8.58
C LEU A 8 17.49 -22.29 7.88
N LEU A 9 16.94 -22.41 6.67
CA LEU A 9 16.45 -21.26 5.92
C LEU A 9 15.26 -20.57 6.66
N LEU A 10 14.37 -21.37 7.23
CA LEU A 10 13.25 -20.86 7.99
C LEU A 10 13.71 -20.09 9.23
N VAL A 11 14.68 -20.64 9.96
CA VAL A 11 15.26 -20.00 11.14
C VAL A 11 15.94 -18.68 10.76
N LEU A 12 16.66 -18.64 9.64
CA LEU A 12 17.27 -17.43 9.14
C LEU A 12 16.24 -16.38 8.77
N LEU A 13 15.13 -16.78 8.17
CA LEU A 13 14.05 -15.89 7.80
C LEU A 13 13.38 -15.27 9.03
N VAL A 14 13.09 -16.08 10.04
CA VAL A 14 12.53 -15.62 11.30
C VAL A 14 13.51 -14.69 12.02
N ALA A 15 14.79 -15.02 12.00
CA ALA A 15 15.82 -14.17 12.59
C ALA A 15 15.92 -12.81 11.87
N ALA A 16 15.72 -12.78 10.56
CA ALA A 16 15.73 -11.54 9.80
C ALA A 16 14.57 -10.62 10.18
N PHE A 17 13.41 -11.18 10.53
CA PHE A 17 12.27 -10.38 11.01
C PHE A 17 12.40 -9.98 12.49
N ALA A 18 13.01 -10.83 13.31
CA ALA A 18 13.15 -10.60 14.75
C ALA A 18 14.35 -9.74 15.11
N LEU A 19 15.31 -9.64 14.20
CA LEU A 19 16.56 -8.93 14.45
C LEU A 19 16.37 -7.43 14.28
N PRO A 20 17.24 -6.84 14.65
CA PRO A 20 17.60 -5.53 15.06
C PRO A 20 16.94 -4.40 14.34
N GLY A 21 16.28 -4.66 13.33
CA GLY A 21 15.48 -3.66 12.71
C GLY A 21 14.62 -2.93 13.71
N SER A 22 14.23 -3.64 14.75
CA SER A 22 13.42 -3.07 15.81
C SER A 22 14.19 -2.04 16.65
N ALA A 23 15.52 -2.10 16.70
CA ALA A 23 16.31 -1.18 17.49
C ALA A 23 16.45 0.20 16.82
N ASP A 24 16.46 0.22 15.47
CA ASP A 24 16.69 1.44 14.72
C ASP A 24 15.42 1.94 14.00
N MET A 25 14.32 1.26 14.21
CA MET A 25 13.06 1.64 13.58
C MET A 25 12.24 2.56 14.47
N ASN A 26 11.74 3.62 13.88
CA ASN A 26 10.85 4.56 14.54
C ASN A 26 9.44 4.44 13.95
N LYS A 27 8.45 4.74 14.79
CA LYS A 27 7.07 4.73 14.37
C LYS A 27 6.70 6.07 13.75
N TYR A 28 6.13 6.03 12.57
CA TYR A 28 5.65 7.20 11.86
C TYR A 28 4.18 7.03 11.48
N SER A 29 3.49 8.13 11.29
CA SER A 29 2.11 8.11 10.83
C SER A 29 1.84 9.25 9.87
N THR A 30 0.91 9.02 8.94
CA THR A 30 0.40 10.06 8.06
C THR A 30 -1.07 9.80 7.77
N VAL A 31 -1.77 10.80 7.25
CA VAL A 31 -3.20 10.74 6.99
C VAL A 31 -3.48 11.21 5.58
N PHE A 32 -4.32 10.47 4.86
CA PHE A 32 -4.83 10.87 3.56
C PHE A 32 -6.33 11.14 3.69
N MET A 33 -6.82 12.20 3.07
CA MET A 33 -8.25 12.55 3.09
C MET A 33 -8.83 12.71 1.69
N ASP A 34 -8.10 12.33 0.67
CA ASP A 34 -8.46 12.55 -0.73
C ASP A 34 -8.88 11.29 -1.48
N THR A 35 -9.08 10.18 -0.78
CA THR A 35 -9.47 8.92 -1.38
C THR A 35 -10.70 8.34 -0.72
N PHE A 36 -11.62 7.80 -1.53
CA PHE A 36 -12.83 7.11 -1.09
C PHE A 36 -13.73 7.93 -0.15
N ASP A 37 -13.64 9.27 -0.20
CA ASP A 37 -14.39 10.18 0.68
C ASP A 37 -14.24 9.82 2.16
N THR A 38 -13.06 9.38 2.55
CA THR A 38 -12.79 8.96 3.92
C THR A 38 -11.40 9.37 4.38
N VAL A 39 -11.13 9.18 5.65
CA VAL A 39 -9.83 9.41 6.25
C VAL A 39 -9.09 8.09 6.32
N ILE A 40 -7.90 8.05 5.73
CA ILE A 40 -7.03 6.88 5.77
C ILE A 40 -5.80 7.23 6.59
N SER A 41 -5.60 6.51 7.69
CA SER A 41 -4.40 6.65 8.52
C SER A 41 -3.41 5.55 8.18
N LEU A 42 -2.20 5.95 7.85
CA LEU A 42 -1.10 5.03 7.59
C LEU A 42 -0.10 5.12 8.73
N ILE A 43 0.14 3.99 9.40
CA ILE A 43 1.09 3.88 10.49
C ILE A 43 2.11 2.82 10.12
N GLY A 44 3.37 3.14 10.28
CA GLY A 44 4.43 2.22 9.94
C GLY A 44 5.72 2.52 10.67
N TYR A 45 6.68 1.64 10.48
CA TYR A 45 8.01 1.75 11.08
C TYR A 45 9.03 1.90 9.98
N ALA A 46 9.95 2.84 10.15
CA ALA A 46 11.04 3.07 9.22
C ALA A 46 12.27 3.59 9.97
N GLU A 47 13.41 3.52 9.33
CA GLU A 47 14.65 3.99 9.92
C GLU A 47 14.65 5.50 10.11
N ASN A 48 14.02 6.23 9.19
CA ASN A 48 13.93 7.69 9.23
C ASN A 48 12.68 8.18 8.56
N GLN A 49 12.38 9.45 8.73
CA GLN A 49 11.20 10.11 8.18
C GLN A 49 11.18 10.04 6.65
N GLU A 50 12.32 10.25 6.02
CA GLU A 50 12.43 10.25 4.57
C GLU A 50 12.03 8.89 3.97
N THR A 51 12.48 7.80 4.56
CA THR A 51 12.12 6.45 4.13
C THR A 51 10.62 6.20 4.31
N PHE A 52 10.07 6.62 5.45
CA PHE A 52 8.63 6.50 5.69
C PHE A 52 7.83 7.31 4.68
N ASP A 53 8.24 8.55 4.42
CA ASP A 53 7.53 9.43 3.49
C ASP A 53 7.53 8.85 2.06
N ALA A 54 8.64 8.25 1.64
CA ALA A 54 8.71 7.59 0.33
C ALA A 54 7.73 6.43 0.24
N ARG A 55 7.65 5.60 1.26
CA ARG A 55 6.71 4.48 1.32
C ARG A 55 5.27 4.96 1.41
N ALA A 56 5.03 6.00 2.17
CA ALA A 56 3.71 6.61 2.29
C ALA A 56 3.24 7.18 0.95
N ALA A 57 4.13 7.81 0.20
CA ALA A 57 3.83 8.35 -1.13
C ALA A 57 3.45 7.24 -2.11
N GLU A 58 4.17 6.11 -2.10
CA GLU A 58 3.82 4.95 -2.92
C GLU A 58 2.45 4.40 -2.57
N THR A 59 2.16 4.27 -1.29
CA THR A 59 0.87 3.78 -0.78
C THR A 59 -0.26 4.74 -1.18
N HIS A 60 -0.04 6.03 -1.02
CA HIS A 60 -1.01 7.06 -1.38
C HIS A 60 -1.32 7.02 -2.88
N ALA A 61 -0.29 6.90 -3.72
CA ALA A 61 -0.48 6.78 -5.17
C ALA A 61 -1.32 5.55 -5.53
N MET A 62 -1.10 4.43 -4.84
CA MET A 62 -1.89 3.22 -5.03
C MET A 62 -3.36 3.44 -4.65
N TYR A 63 -3.63 4.07 -3.51
CA TYR A 63 -4.99 4.38 -3.08
C TYR A 63 -5.69 5.34 -4.03
N LEU A 64 -4.99 6.34 -4.54
CA LEU A 64 -5.54 7.26 -5.53
C LEU A 64 -5.92 6.52 -6.82
N HIS A 65 -5.09 5.60 -7.27
CA HIS A 65 -5.38 4.79 -8.45
C HIS A 65 -6.60 3.92 -8.22
N LEU A 66 -6.68 3.24 -7.07
CA LEU A 66 -7.85 2.43 -6.70
C LEU A 66 -9.12 3.28 -6.57
N HIS A 67 -8.98 4.48 -6.00
CA HIS A 67 -10.09 5.43 -5.91
C HIS A 67 -10.70 5.72 -7.28
N LYS A 68 -9.85 5.96 -8.27
CA LYS A 68 -10.30 6.24 -9.64
C LYS A 68 -10.93 5.00 -10.29
N LEU A 69 -10.36 3.82 -10.07
CA LEU A 69 -10.90 2.57 -10.60
C LEU A 69 -12.30 2.27 -10.06
N PHE A 70 -12.52 2.49 -8.77
CA PHE A 70 -13.78 2.18 -8.10
C PHE A 70 -14.76 3.34 -8.04
N ASP A 71 -14.45 4.46 -8.67
CA ASP A 71 -15.34 5.63 -8.68
C ASP A 71 -16.60 5.32 -9.52
N THR A 72 -17.76 5.43 -8.87
CA THR A 72 -19.05 5.19 -9.51
C THR A 72 -19.66 6.46 -10.10
N TYR A 73 -19.12 7.61 -9.79
CA TYR A 73 -19.68 8.91 -10.18
C TYR A 73 -18.90 9.59 -11.29
N ASN A 74 -17.60 9.43 -11.33
CA ASN A 74 -16.73 10.14 -12.26
C ASN A 74 -15.99 9.20 -13.20
N SER A 75 -15.80 9.66 -14.43
CA SER A 75 -14.99 8.96 -15.42
C SER A 75 -13.58 9.54 -15.47
N TYR A 76 -12.61 8.68 -15.65
CA TYR A 76 -11.20 9.05 -15.82
C TYR A 76 -10.67 8.51 -17.15
N ALA A 77 -11.53 8.42 -18.15
CA ALA A 77 -11.18 7.88 -19.46
C ALA A 77 -10.09 8.69 -20.15
N ASP A 78 -10.03 9.99 -19.89
CA ASP A 78 -8.98 10.89 -20.39
C ASP A 78 -7.60 10.55 -19.82
N GLU A 79 -7.55 9.86 -18.68
CA GLU A 79 -6.31 9.38 -18.07
C GLU A 79 -6.01 7.92 -18.44
N GLY A 80 -6.83 7.31 -19.31
CA GLY A 80 -6.68 5.91 -19.69
C GLY A 80 -7.16 4.92 -18.64
N ILE A 81 -8.00 5.37 -17.70
CA ILE A 81 -8.52 4.54 -16.61
C ILE A 81 -9.99 4.23 -16.87
N THR A 82 -10.34 2.94 -16.85
CA THR A 82 -11.74 2.50 -16.90
C THR A 82 -12.25 2.33 -15.48
N SER A 83 -13.07 3.25 -15.03
CA SER A 83 -13.65 3.22 -13.69
C SER A 83 -14.95 2.43 -13.65
N VAL A 84 -15.45 2.16 -12.44
CA VAL A 84 -16.77 1.55 -12.24
C VAL A 84 -17.86 2.42 -12.87
N CYS A 85 -17.69 3.74 -12.85
CA CYS A 85 -18.60 4.67 -13.54
C CYS A 85 -18.75 4.33 -15.03
N ASP A 86 -17.64 4.08 -15.71
CA ASP A 86 -17.62 3.73 -17.13
C ASP A 86 -18.31 2.39 -17.38
N VAL A 87 -18.02 1.40 -16.53
CA VAL A 87 -18.63 0.07 -16.61
C VAL A 87 -20.15 0.17 -16.41
N ASN A 88 -20.60 0.95 -15.45
CA ASN A 88 -22.02 1.16 -15.19
C ASN A 88 -22.73 1.84 -16.35
N ARG A 89 -22.10 2.80 -17.00
CA ARG A 89 -22.65 3.45 -18.18
C ARG A 89 -22.83 2.48 -19.33
N GLN A 90 -21.84 1.62 -19.56
CA GLN A 90 -21.89 0.61 -20.59
C GLN A 90 -22.97 -0.44 -20.31
N ALA A 91 -23.12 -0.83 -19.06
CA ALA A 91 -24.12 -1.82 -18.64
C ALA A 91 -25.54 -1.29 -18.70
N ALA A 92 -25.73 0.01 -18.61
CA ALA A 92 -27.05 0.65 -18.63
C ALA A 92 -27.64 0.81 -20.04
N VAL A 93 -26.90 0.50 -21.08
CA VAL A 93 -27.32 0.68 -22.49
C VAL A 93 -28.23 -0.46 -22.96
#